data_8da2917dedb3163107b9047336b5594d
#
_entry.id   8da2917dedb3163107b9047336b5594d
#
_cell.length_a   1.000
_cell.length_b   1.000
_cell.length_c   1.000
_cell.angle_alpha   90.00
_cell.angle_beta   90.00
_cell.angle_gamma   90.00
#
_symmetry.space_group_name_H-M   'P 1'
#
loop_
_entity.id
_entity.type
_entity.pdbx_description
1 polymer ?
#
loop_
_entity_poly.entity_id
_entity_poly.type
_entity_poly.pdbx_seq_one_letter_code
_entity_poly.pdbx_strand_id
1 'polypeptide(L)'
;VAEGALPKAGTLEVPDPEIDQFGHKRLGGIVNLVAAEIESRTGYETRVTVLGHVQRGGTPTSFDRALSSWYGIEAVNAIAERDFGSMVAFQGGTMVRVPLVDAIAELKYTSPELRAAARAFFA
;
A
#
# COMPACT_ATOMS: atom_id res chain seq x y z
N VAL A 1 -9.42 8.97 -0.30
CA VAL A 1 -8.55 9.18 -1.48
C VAL A 1 -7.29 8.38 -1.25
N ALA A 2 -6.87 7.58 -2.24
CA ALA A 2 -5.62 6.83 -2.17
C ALA A 2 -4.41 7.77 -2.33
N GLU A 3 -3.29 7.43 -1.70
CA GLU A 3 -2.07 8.26 -1.73
C GLU A 3 -1.55 8.48 -3.15
N GLY A 4 -1.61 7.46 -4.01
CA GLY A 4 -1.20 7.53 -5.41
C GLY A 4 -2.31 7.93 -6.39
N ALA A 5 -3.46 8.45 -5.90
CA ALA A 5 -4.54 8.88 -6.77
C ALA A 5 -4.11 10.08 -7.64
N LEU A 6 -4.50 10.05 -8.89
CA LEU A 6 -4.34 11.15 -9.82
C LEU A 6 -5.71 11.70 -10.19
N PRO A 7 -5.85 13.02 -10.34
CA PRO A 7 -7.08 13.60 -10.83
C PRO A 7 -7.32 13.18 -12.28
N LYS A 8 -8.58 13.17 -12.68
CA LYS A 8 -8.94 12.97 -14.07
C LYS A 8 -8.42 14.17 -14.87
N ALA A 9 -7.88 13.93 -16.05
CA ALA A 9 -7.37 14.99 -16.94
C ALA A 9 -8.40 16.11 -17.12
N GLY A 10 -7.94 17.35 -16.96
CA GLY A 10 -8.78 18.55 -17.08
C GLY A 10 -9.67 18.88 -15.86
N THR A 11 -9.52 18.18 -14.73
CA THR A 11 -10.33 18.45 -13.53
C THR A 11 -9.61 19.20 -12.43
N LEU A 12 -8.34 18.91 -12.20
CA LEU A 12 -7.51 19.53 -11.17
C LEU A 12 -6.05 19.56 -11.65
N GLU A 13 -5.41 20.70 -11.54
CA GLU A 13 -3.98 20.82 -11.83
C GLU A 13 -3.19 20.35 -10.61
N VAL A 14 -2.36 19.34 -10.81
CA VAL A 14 -1.44 18.84 -9.78
C VAL A 14 -0.07 19.40 -10.11
N PRO A 15 0.58 20.12 -9.19
CA PRO A 15 1.97 20.52 -9.36
C PRO A 15 2.86 19.29 -9.62
N ASP A 16 3.92 19.47 -10.39
CA ASP A 16 4.88 18.41 -10.60
C ASP A 16 5.40 17.89 -9.26
N PRO A 17 5.37 16.57 -9.05
CA PRO A 17 5.79 16.01 -7.77
C PRO A 17 7.27 16.28 -7.52
N GLU A 18 7.60 16.74 -6.33
CA GLU A 18 8.98 16.84 -5.89
C GLU A 18 9.66 15.47 -5.97
N ILE A 19 10.89 15.47 -6.46
CA ILE A 19 11.72 14.27 -6.51
C ILE A 19 12.50 14.18 -5.20
N ASP A 20 12.47 13.03 -4.53
CA ASP A 20 13.24 12.79 -3.33
C ASP A 20 14.75 12.60 -3.66
N GLN A 21 15.58 12.52 -2.63
CA GLN A 21 17.02 12.33 -2.77
C GLN A 21 17.43 11.02 -3.46
N PHE A 22 16.49 10.10 -3.66
CA PHE A 22 16.69 8.80 -4.32
C PHE A 22 16.15 8.78 -5.76
N GLY A 23 15.62 9.91 -6.26
CA GLY A 23 15.08 10.02 -7.60
C GLY A 23 13.63 9.56 -7.74
N HIS A 24 12.93 9.28 -6.64
CA HIS A 24 11.53 8.88 -6.67
C HIS A 24 10.60 10.10 -6.54
N LYS A 25 9.50 10.07 -7.27
CA LYS A 25 8.43 11.06 -7.11
C LYS A 25 7.82 10.95 -5.72
N ARG A 26 7.84 12.02 -4.95
CA ARG A 26 7.11 12.09 -3.68
C ARG A 26 5.62 11.94 -3.94
N LEU A 27 5.06 10.81 -3.49
CA LEU A 27 3.62 10.60 -3.47
C LEU A 27 3.04 11.38 -2.27
N GLY A 28 1.92 12.02 -2.47
CA GLY A 28 1.23 12.77 -1.42
C GLY A 28 0.84 14.17 -1.88
N GLY A 29 -0.01 14.81 -1.11
CA GLY A 29 -0.48 16.17 -1.42
C GLY A 29 -1.79 16.24 -2.20
N ILE A 30 -2.19 15.21 -2.94
CA ILE A 30 -3.48 15.19 -3.66
C ILE A 30 -4.66 15.48 -2.72
N VAL A 31 -4.62 14.98 -1.51
CA VAL A 31 -5.71 15.19 -0.54
C VAL A 31 -5.84 16.65 -0.13
N ASN A 32 -4.74 17.39 0.00
CA ASN A 32 -4.76 18.82 0.32
C ASN A 32 -5.29 19.64 -0.85
N LEU A 33 -4.92 19.29 -2.09
CA LEU A 33 -5.46 19.92 -3.30
C LEU A 33 -6.97 19.68 -3.42
N VAL A 34 -7.42 18.46 -3.17
CA VAL A 34 -8.85 18.12 -3.18
C VAL A 34 -9.60 18.86 -2.07
N ALA A 35 -9.02 18.98 -0.87
CA ALA A 35 -9.63 19.73 0.23
C ALA A 35 -9.80 21.21 -0.12
N ALA A 36 -8.75 21.86 -0.64
CA ALA A 36 -8.80 23.26 -1.06
C ALA A 36 -9.83 23.47 -2.17
N GLU A 37 -9.93 22.56 -3.13
CA GLU A 37 -10.91 22.64 -4.21
C GLU A 37 -12.35 22.46 -3.72
N ILE A 38 -12.59 21.54 -2.77
CA ILE A 38 -13.91 21.38 -2.14
C ILE A 38 -14.29 22.65 -1.41
N GLU A 39 -13.38 23.21 -0.61
CA GLU A 39 -13.62 24.44 0.13
C GLU A 39 -13.92 25.62 -0.81
N SER A 40 -13.14 25.77 -1.88
CA SER A 40 -13.36 26.80 -2.90
C SER A 40 -14.74 26.69 -3.58
N ARG A 41 -15.19 25.46 -3.90
CA ARG A 41 -16.47 25.25 -4.59
C ARG A 41 -17.68 25.30 -3.69
N THR A 42 -17.53 24.92 -2.43
CA THR A 42 -18.67 24.74 -1.52
C THR A 42 -18.78 25.82 -0.46
N GLY A 43 -17.68 26.52 -0.16
CA GLY A 43 -17.58 27.46 0.94
C GLY A 43 -17.54 26.81 2.33
N TYR A 44 -17.51 25.47 2.41
CA TYR A 44 -17.40 24.75 3.68
C TYR A 44 -15.93 24.53 4.06
N GLU A 45 -15.61 24.77 5.33
CA GLU A 45 -14.29 24.43 5.89
C GLU A 45 -14.02 22.92 5.71
N THR A 46 -12.90 22.61 5.08
CA THR A 46 -12.52 21.22 4.78
C THR A 46 -11.29 20.84 5.60
N ARG A 47 -11.38 19.73 6.32
CA ARG A 47 -10.28 19.19 7.11
C ARG A 47 -9.77 17.88 6.53
N VAL A 48 -8.45 17.74 6.48
CA VAL A 48 -7.77 16.53 5.99
C VAL A 48 -7.31 15.67 7.16
N THR A 49 -7.60 14.40 7.09
CA THR A 49 -7.04 13.41 7.99
C THR A 49 -6.27 12.37 7.18
N VAL A 50 -4.96 12.28 7.40
CA VAL A 50 -4.10 11.25 6.79
C VAL A 50 -4.06 10.05 7.72
N LEU A 51 -4.72 8.97 7.33
CA LEU A 51 -4.81 7.75 8.15
C LEU A 51 -3.45 7.06 8.33
N GLY A 52 -2.64 7.01 7.27
CA GLY A 52 -1.25 6.55 7.34
C GLY A 52 -1.07 5.24 8.12
N HIS A 53 -0.21 5.28 9.13
CA HIS A 53 0.10 4.13 9.99
C HIS A 53 -1.07 3.67 10.86
N VAL A 54 -2.08 4.48 11.09
CA VAL A 54 -3.30 4.07 11.82
C VAL A 54 -3.97 2.88 11.15
N GLN A 55 -3.93 2.82 9.80
CA GLN A 55 -4.46 1.68 9.03
C GLN A 55 -3.65 0.38 9.21
N ARG A 56 -2.42 0.50 9.68
CA ARG A 56 -1.52 -0.64 9.93
C ARG A 56 -1.32 -0.90 11.42
N GLY A 57 -1.93 -0.08 12.27
CA GLY A 57 -1.84 -0.17 13.72
C GLY A 57 -2.77 -1.26 14.28
N GLY A 58 -2.59 -1.52 15.56
CA GLY A 58 -3.38 -2.46 16.34
C GLY A 58 -2.51 -3.48 17.05
N THR A 59 -3.10 -4.14 18.05
CA THR A 59 -2.43 -5.23 18.76
C THR A 59 -2.40 -6.47 17.87
N PRO A 60 -1.24 -7.11 17.65
CA PRO A 60 -1.15 -8.31 16.83
C PRO A 60 -1.93 -9.46 17.48
N THR A 61 -2.64 -10.20 16.65
CA THR A 61 -3.33 -11.42 17.04
C THR A 61 -2.33 -12.57 17.27
N SER A 62 -2.81 -13.69 17.82
CA SER A 62 -1.99 -14.90 17.92
C SER A 62 -1.53 -15.41 16.54
N PHE A 63 -2.37 -15.27 15.52
CA PHE A 63 -2.03 -15.62 14.15
C PHE A 63 -0.90 -14.72 13.61
N ASP A 64 -0.99 -13.41 13.80
CA ASP A 64 0.06 -12.48 13.35
C ASP A 64 1.42 -12.81 13.98
N ARG A 65 1.42 -13.16 15.26
CA ARG A 65 2.65 -13.54 15.99
C ARG A 65 3.24 -14.85 15.47
N ALA A 66 2.41 -15.88 15.29
CA ALA A 66 2.85 -17.16 14.75
C ALA A 66 3.38 -17.01 13.32
N LEU A 67 2.65 -16.27 12.48
CA LEU A 67 3.03 -16.02 11.10
C LEU A 67 4.35 -15.26 11.01
N SER A 68 4.53 -14.21 11.81
CA SER A 68 5.77 -13.45 11.86
C SER A 68 6.97 -14.29 12.28
N SER A 69 6.76 -15.19 13.25
CA SER A 69 7.80 -16.15 13.69
C SER A 69 8.16 -17.12 12.55
N TRP A 70 7.18 -17.60 11.80
CA TRP A 70 7.40 -18.47 10.64
C TRP A 70 8.20 -17.76 9.55
N TYR A 71 7.86 -16.52 9.22
CA TYR A 71 8.66 -15.72 8.29
C TYR A 71 10.11 -15.60 8.74
N GLY A 72 10.34 -15.33 10.03
CA GLY A 72 11.69 -15.22 10.58
C GLY A 72 12.48 -16.52 10.49
N ILE A 73 11.87 -17.66 10.83
CA ILE A 73 12.50 -18.98 10.76
C ILE A 73 12.88 -19.28 9.31
N GLU A 74 11.96 -19.10 8.36
CA GLU A 74 12.22 -19.41 6.97
C GLU A 74 13.25 -18.47 6.34
N ALA A 75 13.29 -17.21 6.76
CA ALA A 75 14.35 -16.30 6.32
C ALA A 75 15.74 -16.74 6.80
N VAL A 76 15.84 -17.24 8.05
CA VAL A 76 17.09 -17.80 8.57
C VAL A 76 17.49 -19.09 7.83
N ASN A 77 16.53 -19.97 7.53
CA ASN A 77 16.76 -21.17 6.73
C ASN A 77 17.30 -20.81 5.34
N ALA A 78 16.70 -19.83 4.67
CA ALA A 78 17.17 -19.36 3.36
C ALA A 78 18.63 -18.86 3.43
N ILE A 79 19.01 -18.13 4.46
CA ILE A 79 20.38 -17.67 4.68
C ILE A 79 21.33 -18.86 4.90
N ALA A 80 20.93 -19.81 5.75
CA ALA A 80 21.73 -20.99 6.06
C ALA A 80 22.01 -21.84 4.82
N GLU A 81 21.02 -21.95 3.93
CA GLU A 81 21.07 -22.66 2.67
C GLU A 81 21.71 -21.84 1.53
N ARG A 82 22.07 -20.57 1.80
CA ARG A 82 22.62 -19.61 0.82
C ARG A 82 21.68 -19.32 -0.34
N ASP A 83 20.38 -19.43 -0.12
CA ASP A 83 19.33 -19.06 -1.08
C ASP A 83 19.10 -17.55 -1.04
N PHE A 84 20.00 -16.80 -1.66
CA PHE A 84 19.92 -15.36 -1.76
C PHE A 84 19.15 -14.93 -3.01
N GLY A 85 18.48 -13.75 -2.93
CA GLY A 85 17.68 -13.24 -4.03
C GLY A 85 16.24 -13.79 -4.06
N SER A 86 15.82 -14.46 -2.98
CA SER A 86 14.48 -14.97 -2.78
C SER A 86 13.73 -14.14 -1.73
N MET A 87 12.42 -14.06 -1.86
CA MET A 87 11.48 -13.51 -0.89
C MET A 87 10.75 -14.65 -0.19
N VAL A 88 10.72 -14.65 1.14
CA VAL A 88 9.85 -15.56 1.89
C VAL A 88 8.39 -15.09 1.75
N ALA A 89 7.51 -15.99 1.37
CA ALA A 89 6.09 -15.74 1.17
C ALA A 89 5.24 -16.82 1.83
N PHE A 90 4.01 -16.43 2.23
CA PHE A 90 3.01 -17.38 2.75
C PHE A 90 1.96 -17.63 1.67
N GLN A 91 1.92 -18.84 1.15
CA GLN A 91 1.01 -19.22 0.07
C GLN A 91 0.35 -20.58 0.36
N GLY A 92 -0.96 -20.64 0.21
CA GLY A 92 -1.70 -21.89 0.39
C GLY A 92 -1.55 -22.54 1.78
N GLY A 93 -1.26 -21.75 2.82
CA GLY A 93 -1.08 -22.26 4.18
C GLY A 93 0.36 -22.68 4.51
N THR A 94 1.32 -22.48 3.62
CA THR A 94 2.74 -22.88 3.79
C THR A 94 3.68 -21.72 3.50
N MET A 95 4.89 -21.78 4.07
CA MET A 95 5.99 -20.89 3.68
C MET A 95 6.61 -21.40 2.39
N VAL A 96 6.82 -20.47 1.47
CA VAL A 96 7.50 -20.70 0.19
C VAL A 96 8.55 -19.63 -0.05
N ARG A 97 9.52 -19.92 -0.90
CA ARG A 97 10.49 -18.93 -1.38
C ARG A 97 10.17 -18.60 -2.83
N VAL A 98 10.09 -17.33 -3.12
CA VAL A 98 9.79 -16.80 -4.45
C VAL A 98 10.98 -15.95 -4.90
N PRO A 99 11.56 -16.20 -6.09
CA PRO A 99 12.60 -15.34 -6.62
C PRO A 99 12.16 -13.87 -6.63
N LEU A 100 13.02 -12.95 -6.20
CA LEU A 100 12.69 -11.52 -6.14
C LEU A 100 12.28 -10.97 -7.51
N VAL A 101 12.89 -11.45 -8.57
CA VAL A 101 12.55 -11.07 -9.96
C VAL A 101 11.09 -11.39 -10.29
N ASP A 102 10.59 -12.54 -9.83
CA ASP A 102 9.21 -12.97 -10.06
C ASP A 102 8.25 -12.20 -9.14
N ALA A 103 8.68 -11.92 -7.91
CA ALA A 103 7.87 -11.19 -6.93
C ALA A 103 7.56 -9.75 -7.37
N ILE A 104 8.42 -9.12 -8.16
CA ILE A 104 8.29 -7.74 -8.64
C ILE A 104 7.92 -7.63 -10.13
N ALA A 105 7.79 -8.75 -10.84
CA ALA A 105 7.53 -8.77 -12.29
C ALA A 105 6.21 -8.08 -12.65
N GLU A 106 5.20 -8.20 -11.79
CA GLU A 106 3.89 -7.62 -12.03
C GLU A 106 3.35 -6.93 -10.78
N LEU A 107 2.64 -5.82 -10.97
CA LEU A 107 1.91 -5.16 -9.88
C LEU A 107 0.67 -5.99 -9.51
N LYS A 108 0.56 -6.33 -8.23
CA LYS A 108 -0.61 -7.03 -7.71
C LYS A 108 -1.73 -6.04 -7.41
N TYR A 109 -2.74 -6.04 -8.23
CA TYR A 109 -3.96 -5.27 -8.02
C TYR A 109 -4.98 -6.03 -7.15
N THR A 110 -5.86 -5.28 -6.48
CA THR A 110 -7.01 -5.86 -5.77
C THR A 110 -7.93 -6.58 -6.77
N SER A 111 -8.30 -7.82 -6.47
CA SER A 111 -9.17 -8.60 -7.37
C SER A 111 -10.54 -7.92 -7.56
N PRO A 112 -11.16 -8.09 -8.74
CA PRO A 112 -12.51 -7.56 -9.00
C PRO A 112 -13.55 -8.08 -8.00
N GLU A 113 -13.44 -9.34 -7.58
CA GLU A 113 -14.33 -9.98 -6.62
C GLU A 113 -14.24 -9.34 -5.25
N LEU A 114 -12.99 -9.12 -4.75
CA LEU A 114 -12.77 -8.47 -3.47
C LEU A 114 -13.26 -7.02 -3.50
N ARG A 115 -13.06 -6.33 -4.62
CA ARG A 115 -13.58 -4.97 -4.82
C ARG A 115 -15.12 -4.96 -4.85
N ALA A 116 -15.74 -5.94 -5.50
CA ALA A 116 -17.20 -6.06 -5.55
C ALA A 116 -17.76 -6.33 -4.14
N ALA A 117 -17.16 -7.23 -3.37
CA ALA A 117 -17.55 -7.49 -1.99
C ALA A 117 -17.42 -6.25 -1.10
N ALA A 118 -16.33 -5.49 -1.25
CA ALA A 118 -16.11 -4.27 -0.47
C ALA A 118 -17.17 -3.18 -0.74
N ARG A 119 -17.76 -3.14 -1.96
CA ARG A 119 -18.80 -2.16 -2.28
C ARG A 119 -20.03 -2.23 -1.37
N ALA A 120 -20.32 -3.39 -0.80
CA ALA A 120 -21.44 -3.53 0.14
C ALA A 120 -21.31 -2.64 1.39
N PHE A 121 -20.10 -2.17 1.69
CA PHE A 121 -19.80 -1.30 2.84
C PHE A 121 -19.72 0.19 2.49
N PHE A 122 -19.88 0.53 1.20
CA PHE A 122 -19.74 1.90 0.68
C PHE A 122 -21.01 2.40 -0.03
N ALA A 123 -22.14 1.82 0.30
CA ALA A 123 -23.44 2.22 -0.25
C ALA A 123 -24.00 3.47 0.42
#